data_c1ff42390f9c8604aadc5f74ec82b500
#
_entry.id   c1ff42390f9c8604aadc5f74ec82b500
#
_cell.length_a   1.000
_cell.length_b   1.000
_cell.length_c   1.000
_cell.angle_alpha   90.00
_cell.angle_beta   90.00
_cell.angle_gamma   90.00
#
_symmetry.space_group_name_H-M   'P 1'
#
loop_
_entity.id
_entity.type
_entity.pdbx_description
1 polymer ?
#
loop_
_entity_poly.entity_id
_entity_poly.type
_entity_poly.pdbx_seq_one_letter_code
_entity_poly.pdbx_strand_id
1 'polypeptide(L)'
;MAACIFCKIIKGEIPSMKLFESERTFAFLDIQPLSRGHSLIIPKHHGAKLHDIPDDQLHEILPVAKKIASAVGCEDYNILQNNGRIAHQVVDHVHFHMIPKPNEKEGLGIGWPAEALDKDKLNKLLEEIKSKM
;
A
#
# COMPACT_ATOMS: atom_id res chain seq x y z
N MET A 1 -7.05 11.58 -13.78
CA MET A 1 -8.45 11.78 -13.38
C MET A 1 -8.58 13.03 -12.55
N ALA A 2 -9.46 13.94 -12.99
CA ALA A 2 -9.62 15.22 -12.32
C ALA A 2 -10.07 15.09 -10.85
N ALA A 3 -10.81 14.03 -10.53
CA ALA A 3 -11.32 13.81 -9.18
C ALA A 3 -10.36 13.08 -8.25
N CYS A 4 -9.23 12.58 -8.74
CA CYS A 4 -8.31 11.80 -7.91
C CYS A 4 -7.45 12.73 -7.05
N ILE A 5 -7.63 12.63 -5.73
CA ILE A 5 -6.87 13.43 -4.77
C ILE A 5 -5.36 13.14 -4.86
N PHE A 6 -4.96 11.88 -5.10
CA PHE A 6 -3.54 11.55 -5.20
C PHE A 6 -2.91 12.07 -6.49
N CYS A 7 -3.66 12.05 -7.60
CA CYS A 7 -3.18 12.69 -8.83
C CYS A 7 -2.97 14.18 -8.62
N LYS A 8 -3.84 14.83 -7.87
CA LYS A 8 -3.70 16.26 -7.55
C LYS A 8 -2.49 16.53 -6.66
N ILE A 9 -2.22 15.65 -5.70
CA ILE A 9 -1.04 15.74 -4.84
C ILE A 9 0.23 15.60 -5.68
N ILE A 10 0.27 14.64 -6.59
CA ILE A 10 1.42 14.42 -7.48
C ILE A 10 1.69 15.65 -8.33
N LYS A 11 0.64 16.31 -8.81
CA LYS A 11 0.77 17.52 -9.64
C LYS A 11 1.06 18.78 -8.83
N GLY A 12 1.02 18.71 -7.50
CA GLY A 12 1.23 19.87 -6.64
C GLY A 12 0.01 20.77 -6.49
N GLU A 13 -1.16 20.34 -6.96
CA GLU A 13 -2.40 21.11 -6.81
C GLU A 13 -2.92 21.07 -5.38
N ILE A 14 -2.61 19.99 -4.64
CA ILE A 14 -2.92 19.85 -3.23
C ILE A 14 -1.59 19.68 -2.49
N PRO A 15 -1.33 20.46 -1.44
CA PRO A 15 -0.09 20.31 -0.67
C PRO A 15 -0.03 18.98 0.06
N SER A 16 1.19 18.48 0.25
CA SER A 16 1.43 17.24 0.98
C SER A 16 2.75 17.32 1.76
N MET A 17 2.91 16.44 2.72
CA MET A 17 4.16 16.28 3.46
C MET A 17 5.06 15.31 2.68
N LYS A 18 5.65 15.78 1.60
CA LYS A 18 6.41 14.97 0.68
C LYS A 18 7.69 14.42 1.32
N LEU A 19 7.90 13.10 1.20
CA LEU A 19 9.09 12.42 1.67
C LEU A 19 10.05 12.06 0.54
N PHE A 20 9.49 11.73 -0.62
CA PHE A 20 10.28 11.22 -1.74
C PHE A 20 9.51 11.44 -3.04
N GLU A 21 10.25 11.71 -4.09
CA GLU A 21 9.68 11.78 -5.44
C GLU A 21 10.72 11.35 -6.46
N SER A 22 10.29 10.51 -7.38
CA SER A 22 11.06 10.14 -8.56
C SER A 22 10.16 10.28 -9.78
N GLU A 23 10.65 9.83 -10.93
CA GLU A 23 9.85 9.84 -12.15
C GLU A 23 8.56 9.02 -12.02
N ARG A 24 8.58 7.93 -11.25
CA ARG A 24 7.47 6.96 -11.18
C ARG A 24 6.79 6.86 -9.83
N THR A 25 7.42 7.35 -8.77
CA THR A 25 6.97 7.13 -7.40
C THR A 25 6.88 8.44 -6.64
N PHE A 26 5.87 8.54 -5.79
CA PHE A 26 5.67 9.67 -4.90
C PHE A 26 5.37 9.14 -3.50
N ALA A 27 5.99 9.71 -2.48
CA ALA A 27 5.75 9.29 -1.10
C ALA A 27 5.57 10.49 -0.19
N PHE A 28 4.65 10.37 0.76
CA PHE A 28 4.31 11.46 1.68
C PHE A 28 3.75 10.91 2.99
N LEU A 29 3.79 11.74 4.01
CA LEU A 29 3.22 11.36 5.31
C LEU A 29 1.69 11.41 5.25
N ASP A 30 1.06 10.43 5.88
CA ASP A 30 -0.39 10.42 6.05
C ASP A 30 -0.76 11.50 7.09
N ILE A 31 -1.72 12.37 6.74
CA ILE A 31 -2.16 13.44 7.64
C ILE A 31 -3.19 12.94 8.67
N GLN A 32 -3.67 11.73 8.52
CA GLN A 32 -4.52 11.05 9.51
C GLN A 32 -3.85 9.73 9.91
N PRO A 33 -2.66 9.79 10.51
CA PRO A 33 -1.86 8.60 10.72
C PRO A 33 -2.44 7.66 11.78
N LEU A 34 -2.23 6.36 11.58
CA LEU A 34 -2.52 5.37 12.61
C LEU A 34 -1.44 5.35 13.69
N SER A 35 -0.24 5.83 13.34
CA SER A 35 0.87 5.97 14.26
C SER A 35 1.87 6.97 13.68
N ARG A 36 2.78 7.46 14.53
CA ARG A 36 3.82 8.41 14.12
C ARG A 36 4.68 7.79 13.02
N GLY A 37 4.77 8.48 11.88
CA GLY A 37 5.56 8.01 10.74
C GLY A 37 4.77 7.21 9.71
N HIS A 38 3.47 7.04 9.89
CA HIS A 38 2.60 6.41 8.89
C HIS A 38 2.75 7.13 7.56
N SER A 39 3.22 6.43 6.55
CA SER A 39 3.56 7.00 5.25
C SER A 39 2.80 6.30 4.14
N LEU A 40 2.56 7.05 3.06
CA LEU A 40 1.94 6.51 1.85
C LEU A 40 2.98 6.56 0.73
N ILE A 41 3.08 5.48 -0.01
CA ILE A 41 3.95 5.35 -1.17
C ILE A 41 3.06 5.00 -2.35
N ILE A 42 3.05 5.84 -3.38
CA ILE A 42 2.13 5.67 -4.49
C ILE A 42 2.89 5.66 -5.82
N PRO A 43 2.42 4.86 -6.80
CA PRO A 43 2.89 5.04 -8.17
C PRO A 43 2.28 6.32 -8.73
N LYS A 44 3.03 7.04 -9.56
CA LYS A 44 2.49 8.22 -10.23
C LYS A 44 1.47 7.84 -11.29
N HIS A 45 1.60 6.66 -11.85
CA HIS A 45 0.61 6.11 -12.78
C HIS A 45 -0.70 5.89 -12.05
N HIS A 46 -1.78 6.46 -12.57
CA HIS A 46 -3.10 6.29 -11.97
C HIS A 46 -3.69 4.93 -12.33
N GLY A 47 -4.14 4.21 -11.32
CA GLY A 47 -4.86 2.97 -11.46
C GLY A 47 -5.55 2.67 -10.14
N ALA A 48 -6.75 2.10 -10.20
CA ALA A 48 -7.55 1.87 -8.99
C ALA A 48 -7.00 0.69 -8.18
N LYS A 49 -6.61 -0.38 -8.84
CA LYS A 49 -6.17 -1.62 -8.19
C LYS A 49 -4.77 -2.02 -8.64
N LEU A 50 -4.12 -2.84 -7.83
CA LEU A 50 -2.74 -3.24 -8.06
C LEU A 50 -2.50 -3.77 -9.49
N HIS A 51 -3.39 -4.63 -9.98
CA HIS A 51 -3.24 -5.23 -11.30
C HIS A 51 -3.51 -4.25 -12.45
N ASP A 52 -3.97 -3.02 -12.15
CA ASP A 52 -4.11 -1.96 -13.15
C ASP A 52 -2.82 -1.17 -13.34
N ILE A 53 -1.80 -1.43 -12.55
CA ILE A 53 -0.54 -0.69 -12.60
C ILE A 53 0.49 -1.51 -13.37
N PRO A 54 1.15 -0.93 -14.40
CA PRO A 54 2.24 -1.61 -15.10
C PRO A 54 3.39 -1.97 -14.15
N ASP A 55 4.02 -3.10 -14.39
CA ASP A 55 5.07 -3.62 -13.53
C ASP A 55 6.20 -2.61 -13.29
N ASP A 56 6.63 -1.89 -14.33
CA ASP A 56 7.71 -0.92 -14.21
C ASP A 56 7.36 0.26 -13.31
N GLN A 57 6.08 0.53 -13.10
CA GLN A 57 5.60 1.57 -12.20
C GLN A 57 5.53 1.09 -10.74
N LEU A 58 5.76 -0.20 -10.51
CA LEU A 58 5.73 -0.80 -9.17
C LEU A 58 7.13 -1.13 -8.62
N HIS A 59 8.14 -1.17 -9.47
CA HIS A 59 9.47 -1.66 -9.09
C HIS A 59 10.11 -0.90 -7.94
N GLU A 60 9.82 0.37 -7.81
CA GLU A 60 10.44 1.26 -6.83
C GLU A 60 9.68 1.32 -5.51
N ILE A 61 8.44 0.88 -5.48
CA ILE A 61 7.52 1.08 -4.34
C ILE A 61 8.08 0.49 -3.04
N LEU A 62 8.39 -0.79 -3.03
CA LEU A 62 8.89 -1.44 -1.80
C LEU A 62 10.28 -0.98 -1.40
N PRO A 63 11.24 -0.78 -2.32
CA PRO A 63 12.50 -0.13 -1.95
C PRO A 63 12.33 1.24 -1.29
N VAL A 64 11.42 2.07 -1.78
CA VAL A 64 11.14 3.36 -1.15
C VAL A 64 10.50 3.19 0.23
N ALA A 65 9.54 2.28 0.36
CA ALA A 65 8.92 1.98 1.65
C ALA A 65 9.95 1.54 2.67
N LYS A 66 10.88 0.69 2.26
CA LYS A 66 11.99 0.20 3.09
C LYS A 66 12.88 1.35 3.56
N LYS A 67 13.21 2.29 2.67
CA LYS A 67 14.00 3.47 3.01
C LYS A 67 13.30 4.33 4.06
N ILE A 68 12.01 4.54 3.89
CA ILE A 68 11.21 5.35 4.80
C ILE A 68 11.14 4.68 6.18
N ALA A 69 10.90 3.37 6.21
CA ALA A 69 10.85 2.62 7.46
C ALA A 69 12.17 2.74 8.23
N SER A 70 13.30 2.63 7.53
CA SER A 70 14.62 2.80 8.14
C SER A 70 14.83 4.21 8.66
N ALA A 71 14.39 5.21 7.90
CA ALA A 71 14.53 6.62 8.30
C ALA A 71 13.65 6.97 9.50
N VAL A 72 12.45 6.40 9.57
CA VAL A 72 11.55 6.58 10.72
C VAL A 72 12.13 5.88 11.95
N GLY A 73 12.87 4.81 11.76
CA GLY A 73 13.51 4.07 12.85
C GLY A 73 12.60 3.10 13.57
N CYS A 74 11.54 2.65 12.91
CA CYS A 74 10.62 1.69 13.51
C CYS A 74 11.15 0.25 13.34
N GLU A 75 11.11 -0.53 14.42
CA GLU A 75 11.49 -1.95 14.38
C GLU A 75 10.36 -2.79 13.81
N ASP A 76 9.14 -2.56 14.32
CA ASP A 76 7.95 -3.28 13.89
C ASP A 76 7.07 -2.35 13.07
N TYR A 77 6.60 -2.84 11.93
CA TYR A 77 5.73 -2.05 11.05
C TYR A 77 5.01 -2.96 10.08
N ASN A 78 3.93 -2.44 9.52
CA ASN A 78 3.18 -3.15 8.49
C ASN A 78 3.30 -2.42 7.16
N ILE A 79 3.38 -3.20 6.10
CA ILE A 79 3.19 -2.72 4.73
C ILE A 79 1.82 -3.22 4.31
N LEU A 80 0.95 -2.29 3.93
CA LEU A 80 -0.45 -2.60 3.61
C LEU A 80 -0.81 -1.99 2.27
N GLN A 81 -1.49 -2.74 1.43
CA GLN A 81 -2.03 -2.23 0.18
C GLN A 81 -3.42 -2.85 0.00
N ASN A 82 -4.42 -2.02 -0.22
CA ASN A 82 -5.81 -2.45 -0.30
C ASN A 82 -6.35 -2.29 -1.71
N ASN A 83 -7.09 -3.29 -2.19
CA ASN A 83 -7.69 -3.28 -3.51
C ASN A 83 -9.20 -3.49 -3.39
N GLY A 84 -9.96 -2.42 -3.63
CA GLY A 84 -11.41 -2.44 -3.58
C GLY A 84 -11.98 -2.04 -2.23
N ARG A 85 -13.23 -1.57 -2.23
CA ARG A 85 -13.92 -1.06 -1.05
C ARG A 85 -14.07 -2.12 0.05
N ILE A 86 -14.38 -3.35 -0.33
CA ILE A 86 -14.56 -4.45 0.63
C ILE A 86 -13.24 -4.74 1.34
N ALA A 87 -12.11 -4.51 0.67
CA ALA A 87 -10.78 -4.67 1.24
C ALA A 87 -10.22 -3.36 1.81
N HIS A 88 -11.08 -2.40 2.15
CA HIS A 88 -10.72 -1.16 2.85
C HIS A 88 -10.03 -0.10 2.00
N GLN A 89 -10.12 -0.17 0.68
CA GLN A 89 -9.56 0.87 -0.17
C GLN A 89 -10.49 2.09 -0.18
N VAL A 90 -10.00 3.22 0.32
CA VAL A 90 -10.78 4.45 0.42
C VAL A 90 -10.57 5.36 -0.80
N VAL A 91 -9.34 5.43 -1.30
CA VAL A 91 -8.99 6.22 -2.48
C VAL A 91 -8.70 5.28 -3.65
N ASP A 92 -9.33 5.55 -4.80
CA ASP A 92 -9.20 4.70 -5.99
C ASP A 92 -7.96 5.05 -6.83
N HIS A 93 -6.83 5.05 -6.18
CA HIS A 93 -5.51 5.19 -6.76
C HIS A 93 -4.61 4.33 -5.89
N VAL A 94 -3.93 3.38 -6.47
CA VAL A 94 -3.08 2.43 -5.73
C VAL A 94 -2.15 3.16 -4.78
N HIS A 95 -2.14 2.74 -3.54
CA HIS A 95 -1.25 3.30 -2.53
C HIS A 95 -0.85 2.23 -1.53
N PHE A 96 0.42 2.27 -1.16
CA PHE A 96 0.99 1.38 -0.16
C PHE A 96 1.17 2.17 1.11
N HIS A 97 0.78 1.58 2.23
CA HIS A 97 0.99 2.16 3.55
C HIS A 97 2.23 1.54 4.18
N MET A 98 3.06 2.37 4.80
CA MET A 98 4.06 1.92 5.76
C MET A 98 3.60 2.44 7.11
N ILE A 99 3.24 1.53 8.00
CA ILE A 99 2.58 1.86 9.26
C ILE A 99 3.42 1.34 10.43
N PRO A 100 4.12 2.23 11.14
CA PRO A 100 4.88 1.80 12.32
C PRO A 100 3.97 1.18 13.39
N LYS A 101 4.48 0.15 14.06
CA LYS A 101 3.79 -0.51 15.17
C LYS A 101 4.64 -0.37 16.44
N PRO A 102 4.62 0.80 17.09
CA PRO A 102 5.49 1.06 18.24
C PRO A 102 5.08 0.30 19.51
N ASN A 103 3.83 -0.11 19.59
CA ASN A 103 3.28 -0.86 20.72
C ASN A 103 2.01 -1.57 20.27
N GLU A 104 1.40 -2.33 21.17
CA GLU A 104 0.21 -3.14 20.83
C GLU A 104 -1.03 -2.30 20.50
N LYS A 105 -1.10 -1.06 20.95
CA LYS A 105 -2.27 -0.20 20.79
C LYS A 105 -2.22 0.68 19.55
N GLU A 106 -1.04 1.20 19.21
CA GLU A 106 -0.87 2.09 18.08
C GLU A 106 -0.54 1.33 16.80
N GLY A 107 -0.85 1.92 15.67
CA GLY A 107 -0.60 1.33 14.36
C GLY A 107 -1.77 0.47 13.91
N LEU A 108 -1.50 -0.39 12.94
CA LEU A 108 -2.54 -1.22 12.34
C LEU A 108 -3.04 -2.29 13.29
N GLY A 109 -4.36 -2.34 13.49
CA GLY A 109 -5.00 -3.41 14.25
C GLY A 109 -5.31 -4.56 13.31
N ILE A 110 -4.79 -5.75 13.61
CA ILE A 110 -5.01 -6.93 12.79
C ILE A 110 -5.75 -8.00 13.59
N GLY A 111 -6.84 -8.49 12.98
CA GLY A 111 -7.55 -9.64 13.46
C GLY A 111 -8.02 -10.38 12.22
N TRP A 112 -7.44 -11.54 11.95
CA TRP A 112 -7.88 -12.32 10.79
C TRP A 112 -8.37 -13.69 11.20
N PRO A 113 -9.67 -13.93 10.97
CA PRO A 113 -10.29 -15.24 11.28
C PRO A 113 -9.84 -16.23 10.21
N ALA A 114 -8.71 -16.87 10.45
CA ALA A 114 -8.16 -17.84 9.50
C ALA A 114 -9.05 -19.08 9.45
N GLU A 115 -9.24 -19.59 8.24
CA GLU A 115 -9.99 -20.81 7.99
C GLU A 115 -9.06 -21.94 7.61
N ALA A 116 -9.40 -23.16 8.02
CA ALA A 116 -8.69 -24.35 7.60
C ALA A 116 -9.43 -24.98 6.43
N LEU A 117 -8.71 -25.23 5.34
CA LEU A 117 -9.23 -26.00 4.21
C LEU A 117 -8.56 -27.37 4.19
N ASP A 118 -9.30 -28.40 3.76
CA ASP A 118 -8.70 -29.72 3.64
C ASP A 118 -7.70 -29.75 2.48
N LYS A 119 -6.76 -30.71 2.55
CA LYS A 119 -5.65 -30.81 1.63
C LYS A 119 -6.09 -31.01 0.17
N ASP A 120 -7.16 -31.78 -0.04
CA ASP A 120 -7.66 -32.05 -1.39
C ASP A 120 -8.22 -30.79 -2.06
N LYS A 121 -8.96 -29.98 -1.30
CA LYS A 121 -9.47 -28.70 -1.78
C LYS A 121 -8.35 -27.73 -2.10
N LEU A 122 -7.33 -27.70 -1.23
CA LEU A 122 -6.15 -26.85 -1.47
C LEU A 122 -5.40 -27.26 -2.71
N ASN A 123 -5.22 -28.56 -2.94
CA ASN A 123 -4.54 -29.07 -4.14
C ASN A 123 -5.31 -28.73 -5.42
N LYS A 124 -6.62 -28.84 -5.40
CA LYS A 124 -7.46 -28.45 -6.54
C LYS A 124 -7.35 -26.97 -6.83
N LEU A 125 -7.42 -26.16 -5.79
CA LEU A 125 -7.29 -24.70 -5.90
C LEU A 125 -5.91 -24.32 -6.42
N LEU A 126 -4.86 -24.97 -5.94
CA LEU A 126 -3.49 -24.73 -6.41
C LEU A 126 -3.39 -24.94 -7.93
N GLU A 127 -3.89 -26.07 -8.43
CA GLU A 127 -3.85 -26.37 -9.86
C GLU A 127 -4.68 -25.37 -10.66
N GLU A 128 -5.84 -24.99 -10.15
CA GLU A 128 -6.71 -24.01 -10.80
C GLU A 128 -6.01 -22.65 -10.94
N ILE A 129 -5.40 -22.17 -9.86
CA ILE A 129 -4.69 -20.89 -9.88
C ILE A 129 -3.50 -20.95 -10.83
N LYS A 130 -2.69 -22.00 -10.75
CA LYS A 130 -1.51 -22.17 -11.60
C LYS A 130 -1.89 -22.20 -13.08
N SER A 131 -3.02 -22.78 -13.41
CA SER A 131 -3.48 -22.87 -14.81
C SER A 131 -3.84 -21.51 -15.38
N LYS A 132 -4.08 -20.51 -14.53
CA LYS A 132 -4.45 -19.14 -14.96
C LYS A 132 -3.30 -18.15 -14.86
N MET A 133 -2.18 -18.60 -14.37
CA MET A 133 -0.97 -17.77 -14.31
C MET A 133 -0.11 -17.97 -15.53
#